data_8670f9a2523bc5116d364f68ef987406
#
_entry.id   8670f9a2523bc5116d364f68ef987406
#
_cell.length_a   1.000
_cell.length_b   1.000
_cell.length_c   1.000
_cell.angle_alpha   90.00
_cell.angle_beta   90.00
_cell.angle_gamma   90.00
#
_symmetry.space_group_name_H-M   'P 1'
#
loop_
_entity.id
_entity.type
_entity.pdbx_description
1 polymer ?
#
loop_
_entity_poly.entity_id
_entity_poly.type
_entity_poly.pdbx_seq_one_letter_code
_entity_poly.pdbx_strand_id
1 'polypeptide(L)'
;MPIRGYIIEKYNAMTNAYTCNRLVQEASALDMDLQIVGIHDTMVSPHGVINHGKILEPVDFVINRYKWGREKDAINALATRSYNPLTAYNIYINKFEQVRRLHSEAFLIPKYLLGTSLLPFSSIVEQLGLPFVGA
;
A
#
# COMPACT_ATOMS: atom_id res chain seq x y z
N MET A 1 27.50 -1.64 9.84
CA MET A 1 26.74 -1.53 8.59
C MET A 1 25.48 -0.73 8.87
N PRO A 2 25.18 0.30 8.09
CA PRO A 2 23.95 1.05 8.27
C PRO A 2 22.73 0.14 8.01
N ILE A 3 21.64 0.41 8.71
CA ILE A 3 20.34 -0.24 8.46
C ILE A 3 19.85 0.26 7.11
N ARG A 4 19.40 -0.65 6.25
CA ARG A 4 18.99 -0.33 4.88
C ARG A 4 17.50 -0.59 4.69
N GLY A 5 16.84 0.31 3.97
CA GLY A 5 15.42 0.17 3.68
C GLY A 5 15.00 0.76 2.33
N TYR A 6 13.80 0.36 1.88
CA TYR A 6 13.14 0.94 0.72
C TYR A 6 11.81 1.60 1.12
N ILE A 7 11.51 2.73 0.48
CA ILE A 7 10.16 3.30 0.48
C ILE A 7 9.54 2.95 -0.87
N ILE A 8 8.45 2.19 -0.86
CA ILE A 8 7.69 1.90 -2.07
C ILE A 8 6.76 3.06 -2.38
N GLU A 9 6.95 3.67 -3.53
CA GLU A 9 6.17 4.80 -4.02
C GLU A 9 5.80 4.59 -5.50
N LYS A 10 5.08 5.52 -6.10
CA LYS A 10 4.66 5.42 -7.50
C LYS A 10 5.86 5.45 -8.45
N TYR A 11 6.75 6.42 -8.27
CA TYR A 11 7.98 6.62 -9.05
C TYR A 11 9.17 6.84 -8.12
N ASN A 12 10.40 6.56 -8.60
CA ASN A 12 11.63 6.89 -7.86
C ASN A 12 11.77 8.40 -7.61
N ALA A 13 11.38 9.20 -8.60
CA ALA A 13 11.40 10.66 -8.51
C ALA A 13 9.98 11.21 -8.74
N MET A 14 9.49 12.03 -7.83
CA MET A 14 8.18 12.64 -7.89
C MET A 14 8.22 14.12 -7.57
N THR A 15 7.37 14.93 -8.24
CA THR A 15 7.28 16.37 -8.04
C THR A 15 6.83 16.75 -6.61
N ASN A 16 5.99 15.94 -5.99
CA ASN A 16 5.45 16.15 -4.63
C ASN A 16 5.92 15.06 -3.66
N ALA A 17 7.22 14.82 -3.61
CA ALA A 17 7.83 13.78 -2.77
C ALA A 17 8.21 14.25 -1.36
N TYR A 18 7.57 15.30 -0.83
CA TYR A 18 7.96 15.90 0.46
C TYR A 18 8.08 14.86 1.58
N THR A 19 7.06 14.03 1.77
CA THR A 19 7.06 13.03 2.84
C THR A 19 8.17 12.00 2.66
N CYS A 20 8.36 11.49 1.44
CA CYS A 20 9.41 10.51 1.16
C CYS A 20 10.81 11.13 1.34
N ASN A 21 11.02 12.35 0.83
CA ASN A 21 12.28 13.05 0.99
C ASN A 21 12.58 13.36 2.45
N ARG A 22 11.57 13.73 3.24
CA ARG A 22 11.72 13.96 4.68
C ARG A 22 12.10 12.66 5.41
N LEU A 23 11.46 11.55 5.09
CA LEU A 23 11.82 10.24 5.66
C LEU A 23 13.27 9.84 5.33
N VAL A 24 13.70 10.08 4.09
CA VAL A 24 15.10 9.82 3.69
C VAL A 24 16.07 10.69 4.47
N GLN A 25 15.78 11.97 4.66
CA GLN A 25 16.61 12.89 5.45
C GLN A 25 16.71 12.46 6.93
N GLU A 26 15.58 12.13 7.54
CA GLU A 26 15.54 11.67 8.95
C GLU A 26 16.26 10.33 9.11
N ALA A 27 16.09 9.41 8.16
CA ALA A 27 16.81 8.15 8.16
C ALA A 27 18.33 8.36 8.11
N SER A 28 18.80 9.26 7.23
CA SER A 28 20.22 9.61 7.14
C SER A 28 20.76 10.18 8.45
N ALA A 29 19.98 11.00 9.15
CA ALA A 29 20.34 11.53 10.46
C ALA A 29 20.47 10.46 11.56
N LEU A 30 19.84 9.29 11.34
CA LEU A 30 19.90 8.12 12.21
C LEU A 30 20.88 7.03 11.73
N ASP A 31 21.78 7.36 10.79
CA ASP A 31 22.72 6.44 10.16
C ASP A 31 22.03 5.27 9.45
N MET A 32 20.89 5.55 8.81
CA MET A 32 20.12 4.59 8.01
C MET A 32 20.16 4.98 6.54
N ASP A 33 20.33 3.98 5.65
CA ASP A 33 20.25 4.16 4.20
C ASP A 33 18.84 3.80 3.71
N LEU A 34 18.05 4.82 3.40
CA LEU A 34 16.68 4.69 2.95
C LEU A 34 16.52 5.20 1.52
N GLN A 35 16.08 4.35 0.60
CA GLN A 35 15.94 4.65 -0.81
C GLN A 35 14.47 4.59 -1.26
N ILE A 36 14.08 5.52 -2.14
CA ILE A 36 12.76 5.52 -2.76
C ILE A 36 12.80 4.58 -3.96
N VAL A 37 11.87 3.63 -4.02
CA VAL A 37 11.72 2.66 -5.11
C VAL A 37 10.32 2.80 -5.70
N GLY A 38 10.25 3.29 -6.93
CA GLY A 38 9.01 3.48 -7.66
C GLY A 38 8.53 2.20 -8.33
N ILE A 39 7.25 1.85 -8.13
CA ILE A 39 6.65 0.68 -8.77
C ILE A 39 6.68 0.78 -10.29
N HIS A 40 6.41 1.97 -10.85
CA HIS A 40 6.44 2.18 -12.29
C HIS A 40 7.86 2.20 -12.90
N ASP A 41 8.88 2.27 -12.06
CA ASP A 41 10.29 2.21 -12.44
C ASP A 41 10.90 0.82 -12.17
N THR A 42 10.07 -0.16 -11.80
CA THR A 42 10.50 -1.49 -11.35
C THR A 42 10.03 -2.59 -12.30
N MET A 43 10.92 -3.53 -12.56
CA MET A 43 10.64 -4.77 -13.29
C MET A 43 11.00 -5.97 -12.41
N VAL A 44 10.28 -7.07 -12.57
CA VAL A 44 10.60 -8.35 -11.93
C VAL A 44 11.07 -9.32 -13.00
N SER A 45 12.20 -9.95 -12.79
CA SER A 45 12.79 -10.92 -13.69
C SER A 45 13.22 -12.18 -12.95
N PRO A 46 13.56 -13.29 -13.66
CA PRO A 46 14.15 -14.46 -13.01
C PRO A 46 15.47 -14.18 -12.28
N HIS A 47 16.14 -13.08 -12.61
CA HIS A 47 17.41 -12.67 -11.98
C HIS A 47 17.22 -11.75 -10.77
N GLY A 48 16.00 -11.31 -10.50
CA GLY A 48 15.68 -10.45 -9.35
C GLY A 48 14.79 -9.26 -9.72
N VAL A 49 14.67 -8.38 -8.77
CA VAL A 49 13.90 -7.12 -8.91
C VAL A 49 14.83 -6.04 -9.43
N ILE A 50 14.46 -5.42 -10.53
CA ILE A 50 15.28 -4.42 -11.23
C ILE A 50 14.60 -3.06 -11.13
N ASN A 51 15.33 -2.06 -10.64
CA ASN A 51 14.86 -0.67 -10.58
C ASN A 51 15.91 0.24 -11.21
N HIS A 52 15.52 1.02 -12.21
CA HIS A 52 16.44 1.87 -12.99
C HIS A 52 17.69 1.13 -13.47
N GLY A 53 17.52 -0.07 -14.01
CA GLY A 53 18.61 -0.88 -14.55
C GLY A 53 19.53 -1.53 -13.51
N LYS A 54 19.24 -1.38 -12.21
CA LYS A 54 20.02 -2.00 -11.13
C LYS A 54 19.19 -3.07 -10.44
N ILE A 55 19.79 -4.20 -10.14
CA ILE A 55 19.18 -5.23 -9.30
C ILE A 55 19.12 -4.70 -7.86
N LEU A 56 17.92 -4.74 -7.27
CA LEU A 56 17.72 -4.38 -5.88
C LEU A 56 18.30 -5.46 -4.96
N GLU A 57 19.02 -5.03 -3.95
CA GLU A 57 19.58 -5.92 -2.95
C GLU A 57 18.61 -6.15 -1.78
N PRO A 58 18.79 -7.25 -1.01
CA PRO A 58 18.08 -7.43 0.24
C PRO A 58 18.30 -6.28 1.21
N VAL A 59 17.26 -5.93 1.97
CA VAL A 59 17.26 -4.83 2.94
C VAL A 59 16.63 -5.26 4.27
N ASP A 60 16.83 -4.46 5.30
CA ASP A 60 16.29 -4.74 6.63
C ASP A 60 14.79 -4.47 6.70
N PHE A 61 14.31 -3.45 5.97
CA PHE A 61 12.89 -3.10 6.00
C PHE A 61 12.39 -2.42 4.73
N VAL A 62 11.07 -2.43 4.58
CA VAL A 62 10.34 -1.71 3.53
C VAL A 62 9.21 -0.89 4.16
N ILE A 63 9.02 0.33 3.68
CA ILE A 63 7.85 1.17 3.99
C ILE A 63 6.92 1.17 2.78
N ASN A 64 5.73 0.59 2.93
CA ASN A 64 4.73 0.51 1.87
C ASN A 64 3.87 1.78 1.85
N ARG A 65 4.06 2.63 0.85
CA ARG A 65 3.27 3.85 0.67
C ARG A 65 2.38 3.83 -0.58
N TYR A 66 2.77 3.11 -1.62
CA TYR A 66 2.00 3.01 -2.85
C TYR A 66 1.21 1.70 -2.91
N LYS A 67 -0.09 1.80 -3.14
CA LYS A 67 -1.02 0.67 -2.98
C LYS A 67 -1.17 -0.23 -4.22
N TRP A 68 -0.79 0.23 -5.39
CA TRP A 68 -0.98 -0.49 -6.63
C TRP A 68 0.30 -1.20 -7.08
N GLY A 69 0.14 -2.18 -7.98
CA GLY A 69 1.24 -2.92 -8.59
C GLY A 69 1.65 -4.17 -7.80
N ARG A 70 1.87 -5.26 -8.52
CA ARG A 70 2.32 -6.53 -7.94
C ARG A 70 3.82 -6.56 -7.67
N GLU A 71 4.57 -5.67 -8.29
CA GLU A 71 6.01 -5.50 -8.10
C GLU A 71 6.36 -5.22 -6.63
N LYS A 72 5.45 -4.60 -5.88
CA LYS A 72 5.64 -4.37 -4.43
C LYS A 72 5.80 -5.68 -3.64
N ASP A 73 5.15 -6.77 -4.07
CA ASP A 73 5.26 -8.07 -3.41
C ASP A 73 6.69 -8.60 -3.54
N ALA A 74 7.29 -8.46 -4.73
CA ALA A 74 8.68 -8.83 -4.98
C ALA A 74 9.67 -7.95 -4.20
N ILE A 75 9.41 -6.63 -4.09
CA ILE A 75 10.25 -5.72 -3.30
C ILE A 75 10.14 -6.06 -1.80
N ASN A 76 8.93 -6.33 -1.31
CA ASN A 76 8.73 -6.73 0.09
C ASN A 76 9.43 -8.06 0.42
N ALA A 77 9.53 -8.98 -0.55
CA ALA A 77 10.26 -10.24 -0.36
C ALA A 77 11.77 -10.05 -0.16
N LEU A 78 12.32 -8.89 -0.51
CA LEU A 78 13.72 -8.52 -0.24
C LEU A 78 13.94 -8.02 1.19
N ALA A 79 12.89 -7.75 1.94
CA ALA A 79 12.97 -7.12 3.25
C ALA A 79 12.70 -8.11 4.38
N THR A 80 13.41 -7.95 5.49
CA THR A 80 13.16 -8.70 6.72
C THR A 80 11.86 -8.25 7.39
N ARG A 81 11.51 -6.96 7.26
CA ARG A 81 10.31 -6.35 7.86
C ARG A 81 9.60 -5.42 6.88
N SER A 82 8.29 -5.33 7.02
CA SER A 82 7.45 -4.43 6.20
C SER A 82 6.57 -3.54 7.08
N TYR A 83 6.54 -2.27 6.75
CA TYR A 83 5.71 -1.23 7.38
C TYR A 83 4.87 -0.54 6.29
N ASN A 84 3.59 -0.66 6.26
CA ASN A 84 2.72 -1.65 6.91
C ASN A 84 2.93 -3.03 6.27
N PRO A 85 2.66 -4.14 6.98
CA PRO A 85 2.70 -5.47 6.39
C PRO A 85 1.75 -5.58 5.19
N LEU A 86 2.13 -6.34 4.16
CA LEU A 86 1.29 -6.49 2.95
C LEU A 86 -0.12 -6.99 3.27
N THR A 87 -0.28 -7.87 4.25
CA THR A 87 -1.59 -8.36 4.69
C THR A 87 -2.48 -7.23 5.21
N ALA A 88 -1.95 -6.37 6.07
CA ALA A 88 -2.67 -5.19 6.58
C ALA A 88 -2.95 -4.18 5.45
N TYR A 89 -1.98 -4.00 4.55
CA TYR A 89 -2.11 -3.10 3.42
C TYR A 89 -3.19 -3.54 2.42
N ASN A 90 -3.26 -4.83 2.14
CA ASN A 90 -4.29 -5.40 1.26
C ASN A 90 -5.70 -5.26 1.84
N ILE A 91 -5.84 -5.31 3.16
CA ILE A 91 -7.11 -5.01 3.84
C ILE A 91 -7.43 -3.51 3.73
N TYR A 92 -6.45 -2.66 3.93
CA TYR A 92 -6.62 -1.21 3.88
C TYR A 92 -7.13 -0.69 2.53
N ILE A 93 -6.71 -1.29 1.41
CA ILE A 93 -7.17 -0.88 0.07
C ILE A 93 -8.56 -1.40 -0.29
N ASN A 94 -9.10 -2.35 0.46
CA ASN A 94 -10.41 -2.95 0.24
C ASN A 94 -11.38 -2.55 1.34
N LYS A 95 -12.17 -1.53 1.07
CA LYS A 95 -13.13 -1.00 2.05
C LYS A 95 -14.19 -2.01 2.48
N PHE A 96 -14.62 -2.87 1.57
CA PHE A 96 -15.56 -3.95 1.91
C PHE A 96 -14.94 -4.92 2.91
N GLU A 97 -13.69 -5.32 2.70
CA GLU A 97 -12.98 -6.21 3.61
C GLU A 97 -12.77 -5.58 5.00
N GLN A 98 -12.49 -4.27 5.05
CA GLN A 98 -12.40 -3.54 6.32
C GLN A 98 -13.72 -3.62 7.08
N VAL A 99 -14.82 -3.28 6.43
CA VAL A 99 -16.15 -3.29 7.05
C VAL A 99 -16.55 -4.69 7.49
N ARG A 100 -16.29 -5.69 6.64
CA ARG A 100 -16.57 -7.09 6.94
C ARG A 100 -15.82 -7.56 8.19
N ARG A 101 -14.54 -7.21 8.31
CA ARG A 101 -13.73 -7.56 9.48
C ARG A 101 -14.19 -6.85 10.74
N LEU A 102 -14.47 -5.55 10.66
CA LEU A 102 -15.02 -4.80 11.79
C LEU A 102 -16.35 -5.41 12.27
N HIS A 103 -17.22 -5.81 11.36
CA HIS A 103 -18.46 -6.49 11.68
C HIS A 103 -18.20 -7.82 12.41
N SER A 104 -17.28 -8.65 11.91
CA SER A 104 -16.93 -9.94 12.51
C SER A 104 -16.35 -9.80 13.92
N GLU A 105 -15.69 -8.69 14.23
CA GLU A 105 -15.14 -8.34 15.56
C GLU A 105 -16.15 -7.59 16.45
N ALA A 106 -17.43 -7.59 16.07
CA ALA A 106 -18.53 -6.97 16.81
C ALA A 106 -18.41 -5.44 17.02
N PHE A 107 -17.67 -4.74 16.17
CA PHE A 107 -17.67 -3.28 16.17
C PHE A 107 -18.98 -2.72 15.62
N LEU A 108 -19.43 -1.59 16.19
CA LEU A 108 -20.54 -0.84 15.64
C LEU A 108 -20.10 -0.18 14.33
N ILE A 109 -20.75 -0.58 13.24
CA ILE A 109 -20.50 -0.04 11.90
C ILE A 109 -21.81 0.45 11.29
N PRO A 110 -21.77 1.42 10.38
CA PRO A 110 -22.93 1.82 9.60
C PRO A 110 -23.46 0.64 8.76
N LYS A 111 -24.73 0.66 8.43
CA LYS A 111 -25.27 -0.23 7.41
C LYS A 111 -24.54 -0.01 6.09
N TYR A 112 -24.23 -1.08 5.41
CA TYR A 112 -23.53 -1.02 4.13
C TYR A 112 -24.13 -2.01 3.13
N LEU A 113 -23.91 -1.72 1.86
CA LEU A 113 -24.28 -2.58 0.75
C LEU A 113 -23.15 -2.55 -0.28
N LEU A 114 -22.70 -3.72 -0.72
CA LEU A 114 -21.78 -3.87 -1.84
C LEU A 114 -22.57 -4.37 -3.05
N GLY A 115 -22.47 -3.64 -4.15
CA GLY A 115 -23.12 -4.01 -5.39
C GLY A 115 -22.58 -3.22 -6.56
N THR A 116 -23.15 -3.44 -7.74
CA THR A 116 -22.81 -2.70 -8.95
C THR A 116 -23.72 -1.51 -9.14
N SER A 117 -23.29 -0.56 -9.95
CA SER A 117 -24.10 0.60 -10.36
C SER A 117 -25.34 0.22 -11.19
N LEU A 118 -25.46 -1.05 -11.59
CA LEU A 118 -26.62 -1.56 -12.32
C LEU A 118 -27.79 -1.98 -11.42
N LEU A 119 -27.57 -1.99 -10.09
CA LEU A 119 -28.65 -2.29 -9.14
C LEU A 119 -29.74 -1.20 -9.19
N PRO A 120 -31.04 -1.60 -9.18
CA PRO A 120 -32.12 -0.61 -9.12
C PRO A 120 -32.04 0.22 -7.84
N PHE A 121 -32.26 1.53 -7.96
CA PHE A 121 -32.24 2.46 -6.81
C PHE A 121 -33.22 2.03 -5.71
N SER A 122 -34.41 1.53 -6.09
CA SER A 122 -35.40 1.03 -5.14
C SER A 122 -34.88 -0.10 -4.26
N SER A 123 -34.09 -1.02 -4.83
CA SER A 123 -33.47 -2.13 -4.07
C SER A 123 -32.43 -1.62 -3.07
N ILE A 124 -31.68 -0.57 -3.44
CA ILE A 124 -30.72 0.06 -2.55
C ILE A 124 -31.41 0.74 -1.37
N VAL A 125 -32.48 1.51 -1.66
CA VAL A 125 -33.29 2.17 -0.62
C VAL A 125 -33.94 1.18 0.32
N GLU A 126 -34.45 0.04 -0.19
CA GLU A 126 -35.04 -1.02 0.62
C GLU A 126 -34.06 -1.58 1.65
N GLN A 127 -32.79 -1.76 1.25
CA GLN A 127 -31.76 -2.33 2.14
C GLN A 127 -31.14 -1.31 3.09
N LEU A 128 -30.86 -0.09 2.62
CA LEU A 128 -30.13 0.92 3.38
C LEU A 128 -31.02 1.97 4.03
N GLY A 129 -32.18 2.26 3.45
CA GLY A 129 -32.99 3.42 3.81
C GLY A 129 -32.42 4.73 3.20
N LEU A 130 -33.04 5.84 3.51
CA LEU A 130 -32.61 7.18 3.09
C LEU A 130 -32.32 8.04 4.34
N PRO A 131 -31.35 8.98 4.28
CA PRO A 131 -30.36 9.15 3.20
C PRO A 131 -29.22 8.15 3.25
N PHE A 132 -28.54 7.90 2.12
CA PHE A 132 -27.31 7.11 2.08
C PHE A 132 -26.26 7.79 1.19
N VAL A 133 -24.99 7.35 1.31
CA VAL A 133 -23.86 7.83 0.52
C VAL A 133 -23.34 6.69 -0.34
N GLY A 134 -23.18 6.96 -1.64
CA GLY A 134 -22.48 6.06 -2.57
C GLY A 134 -20.99 6.39 -2.64
N ALA A 135 -20.20 5.36 -2.85
CA ALA A 135 -18.75 5.50 -3.02
C ALA A 135 -18.24 4.67 -4.21
#